data_26ef41459fab2b6b8064d7976dc07362
#
_entry.id   26ef41459fab2b6b8064d7976dc07362
#
_cell.length_a   1.000
_cell.length_b   1.000
_cell.length_c   1.000
_cell.angle_alpha   90.00
_cell.angle_beta   90.00
_cell.angle_gamma   90.00
#
_symmetry.space_group_name_H-M   'P 1'
#
loop_
_entity.id
_entity.type
_entity.pdbx_description
1 polymer ?
#
loop_
_entity_poly.entity_id
_entity_poly.type
_entity_poly.pdbx_seq_one_letter_code
_entity_poly.pdbx_strand_id
1 'polypeptide(L)'
;DGFKIVIFSGRNDRGFHATKDWLKIHNVPFDLLVLRPDKFKDESWPIADGNPATGEMRFMPDEILKKKMLDTFVDIDDVFLVVDDRDKVVKMWRDLGLNTFQVAPGNF
;
A
#
# COMPACT_ATOMS: atom_id res chain seq x y z
N ASP A 1 -8.24 19.80 6.94
CA ASP A 1 -9.33 19.71 6.32
C ASP A 1 -9.39 18.98 5.04
N GLY A 2 -8.58 18.49 4.40
CA GLY A 2 -8.66 17.63 3.25
C GLY A 2 -8.39 16.19 3.60
N PHE A 3 -8.53 15.35 2.60
CA PHE A 3 -8.17 13.95 2.73
C PHE A 3 -6.66 13.80 2.56
N LYS A 4 -6.10 12.85 3.28
CA LYS A 4 -4.72 12.42 3.03
C LYS A 4 -4.72 11.31 1.99
N ILE A 5 -3.68 11.28 1.19
CA ILE A 5 -3.49 10.28 0.14
C ILE A 5 -2.37 9.35 0.57
N VAL A 6 -2.72 8.07 0.70
CA VAL A 6 -1.78 7.01 1.05
C VAL A 6 -1.68 6.06 -0.12
N ILE A 7 -0.47 5.75 -0.55
CA ILE A 7 -0.23 4.82 -1.65
C ILE A 7 0.42 3.56 -1.11
N PHE A 8 -0.26 2.43 -1.33
CA PHE A 8 0.29 1.11 -1.05
C PHE A 8 0.63 0.44 -2.38
N SER A 9 1.84 -0.07 -2.52
CA SER A 9 2.28 -0.73 -3.74
C SER A 9 2.93 -2.07 -3.43
N GLY A 10 2.66 -3.05 -4.27
CA GLY A 10 3.35 -4.33 -4.23
C GLY A 10 4.75 -4.29 -4.82
N ARG A 11 5.19 -3.15 -5.34
CA ARG A 11 6.55 -3.00 -5.85
C ARG A 11 7.55 -3.10 -4.73
N ASN A 12 8.71 -3.66 -5.04
CA ASN A 12 9.80 -3.82 -4.08
C ASN A 12 10.37 -2.47 -3.64
N ASP A 13 10.82 -2.38 -2.40
CA ASP A 13 11.36 -1.15 -1.82
C ASP A 13 12.68 -0.71 -2.44
N ARG A 14 13.35 -1.58 -3.19
CA ARG A 14 14.53 -1.18 -3.97
C ARG A 14 14.20 -0.09 -4.98
N GLY A 15 12.93 -0.05 -5.42
CA GLY A 15 12.43 0.99 -6.31
C GLY A 15 11.81 2.18 -5.60
N PHE A 16 12.03 2.37 -4.30
CA PHE A 16 11.36 3.41 -3.52
C PHE A 16 11.63 4.81 -4.10
N HIS A 17 12.88 5.17 -4.30
CA HIS A 17 13.23 6.48 -4.82
C HIS A 17 12.77 6.67 -6.26
N ALA A 18 12.89 5.64 -7.10
CA ALA A 18 12.42 5.70 -8.48
C ALA A 18 10.89 5.89 -8.53
N THR A 19 10.16 5.19 -7.68
CA THR A 19 8.69 5.32 -7.61
C THR A 19 8.30 6.72 -7.12
N LYS A 20 8.96 7.21 -6.10
CA LYS A 20 8.73 8.55 -5.56
C LYS A 20 8.98 9.62 -6.62
N ASP A 21 10.08 9.50 -7.36
CA ASP A 21 10.40 10.43 -8.45
C ASP A 21 9.38 10.36 -9.57
N TRP A 22 8.93 9.17 -9.92
CA TRP A 22 7.90 8.99 -10.95
C TRP A 22 6.61 9.69 -10.55
N LEU A 23 6.17 9.51 -9.30
CA LEU A 23 4.97 10.17 -8.79
C LEU A 23 5.11 11.69 -8.85
N LYS A 24 6.28 12.21 -8.49
CA LYS A 24 6.55 13.64 -8.53
C LYS A 24 6.52 14.18 -9.96
N ILE A 25 7.14 13.49 -10.90
CA ILE A 25 7.18 13.88 -12.32
C ILE A 25 5.78 13.93 -12.90
N HIS A 26 4.91 13.00 -12.53
CA HIS A 26 3.54 12.91 -13.03
C HIS A 26 2.54 13.70 -12.20
N ASN A 27 3.03 14.52 -11.26
CA ASN A 27 2.19 15.37 -10.40
C ASN A 27 1.13 14.59 -9.63
N VAL A 28 1.49 13.41 -9.13
CA VAL A 28 0.61 12.62 -8.27
C VAL A 28 0.92 12.97 -6.82
N PRO A 29 0.04 13.68 -6.12
CA PRO A 29 0.28 14.02 -4.72
C PRO A 29 0.08 12.80 -3.82
N PHE A 30 0.87 12.71 -2.78
CA PHE A 30 0.68 11.69 -1.75
C PHE A 30 1.26 12.17 -0.42
N ASP A 31 0.71 11.63 0.66
CA ASP A 31 1.18 11.92 2.01
C ASP A 31 2.05 10.80 2.55
N LEU A 32 1.80 9.58 2.11
CA LEU A 32 2.56 8.40 2.50
C LEU A 32 2.65 7.42 1.33
N LEU A 33 3.84 6.88 1.11
CA LEU A 33 4.10 5.84 0.13
C LEU A 33 4.70 4.62 0.84
N VAL A 34 4.04 3.48 0.72
CA VAL A 34 4.50 2.22 1.32
C VAL A 34 4.67 1.19 0.22
N LEU A 35 5.87 0.60 0.15
CA LEU A 35 6.19 -0.44 -0.82
C LEU A 35 6.42 -1.78 -0.13
N ARG A 36 6.51 -2.83 -0.93
CA ARG A 36 6.83 -4.17 -0.46
C ARG A 36 8.26 -4.21 0.08
N PRO A 37 8.48 -4.65 1.33
CA PRO A 37 9.84 -4.77 1.85
C PRO A 37 10.64 -5.81 1.09
N ASP A 38 11.87 -5.48 0.76
CA ASP A 38 12.85 -6.42 0.20
C ASP A 38 13.75 -6.99 1.29
N LYS A 39 13.94 -6.23 2.34
CA LYS A 39 14.78 -6.58 3.50
C LYS A 39 13.94 -6.47 4.76
N PHE A 40 14.54 -6.77 5.89
CA PHE A 40 13.87 -6.64 7.18
C PHE A 40 13.47 -5.22 7.51
N LYS A 41 14.16 -4.26 6.92
CA LYS A 41 13.84 -2.84 7.09
C LYS A 41 13.85 -2.16 5.74
N ASP A 42 12.97 -1.22 5.55
CA ASP A 42 12.98 -0.32 4.41
C ASP A 42 12.51 1.07 4.84
N GLU A 43 12.68 2.05 3.96
CA GLU A 43 12.39 3.43 4.27
C GLU A 43 10.90 3.74 4.40
N SER A 44 10.04 2.87 3.87
CA SER A 44 8.61 3.09 3.90
C SER A 44 7.93 2.56 5.16
N TRP A 45 8.63 1.77 5.98
CA TRP A 45 8.05 1.12 7.15
C TRP A 45 8.61 1.70 8.44
N PRO A 46 7.83 1.67 9.53
CA PRO A 46 8.29 2.19 10.82
C PRO A 46 9.52 1.44 11.34
N ILE A 47 10.40 2.16 12.01
CA ILE A 47 11.61 1.58 12.63
C ILE A 47 11.37 1.17 14.08
N ALA A 48 10.25 1.59 14.66
CA ALA A 48 9.95 1.36 16.06
C ALA A 48 9.75 -0.13 16.37
N ASP A 49 9.74 -0.45 17.66
CA ASP A 49 9.42 -1.80 18.13
C ASP A 49 8.07 -2.24 17.53
N GLY A 50 8.01 -3.49 17.11
CA GLY A 50 6.82 -4.02 16.48
C GLY A 50 6.73 -3.74 15.00
N ASN A 51 7.81 -3.21 14.38
CA ASN A 51 7.85 -3.04 12.95
C ASN A 51 7.53 -4.36 12.24
N PRO A 52 6.43 -4.42 11.46
CA PRO A 52 6.02 -5.66 10.80
C PRO A 52 6.82 -5.97 9.53
N ALA A 53 7.69 -5.08 9.08
CA ALA A 53 8.48 -5.32 7.88
C ALA A 53 9.46 -6.46 8.11
N THR A 54 9.20 -7.58 7.50
CA THR A 54 10.03 -8.79 7.62
C THR A 54 10.40 -9.33 6.25
N GLY A 55 11.42 -10.17 6.20
CA GLY A 55 11.84 -10.82 4.96
C GLY A 55 10.75 -11.67 4.31
N GLU A 56 9.76 -12.11 5.07
CA GLU A 56 8.64 -12.89 4.55
C GLU A 56 7.77 -12.07 3.58
N MET A 57 7.72 -10.78 3.78
CA MET A 57 6.88 -9.89 2.97
C MET A 57 7.34 -9.79 1.52
N ARG A 58 8.59 -10.18 1.23
CA ARG A 58 9.12 -10.18 -0.14
C ARG A 58 8.28 -11.01 -1.11
N PHE A 59 7.72 -12.10 -0.60
CA PHE A 59 6.98 -13.07 -1.42
C PHE A 59 5.51 -13.17 -1.03
N MET A 60 5.06 -12.28 -0.18
CA MET A 60 3.68 -12.29 0.30
C MET A 60 2.72 -11.90 -0.83
N PRO A 61 1.59 -12.61 -0.99
CA PRO A 61 0.56 -12.18 -1.94
C PRO A 61 0.11 -10.74 -1.66
N ASP A 62 -0.20 -10.01 -2.73
CA ASP A 62 -0.53 -8.59 -2.63
C ASP A 62 -1.71 -8.30 -1.69
N GLU A 63 -2.75 -9.12 -1.73
CA GLU A 63 -3.92 -8.92 -0.88
C GLU A 63 -3.57 -9.05 0.62
N ILE A 64 -2.65 -9.93 0.95
CA ILE A 64 -2.19 -10.12 2.33
C ILE A 64 -1.25 -8.99 2.73
N LEU A 65 -0.32 -8.65 1.85
CA LEU A 65 0.64 -7.57 2.07
C LEU A 65 -0.06 -6.23 2.29
N LYS A 66 -1.00 -5.89 1.41
CA LYS A 66 -1.70 -4.62 1.49
C LYS A 66 -2.60 -4.52 2.72
N LYS A 67 -3.16 -5.65 3.18
CA LYS A 67 -3.87 -5.66 4.45
C LYS A 67 -2.93 -5.35 5.62
N LYS A 68 -1.72 -5.91 5.61
CA LYS A 68 -0.71 -5.57 6.63
C LYS A 68 -0.33 -4.08 6.58
N MET A 69 -0.21 -3.53 5.38
CA MET A 69 0.05 -2.10 5.21
C MET A 69 -1.08 -1.27 5.84
N LEU A 70 -2.32 -1.63 5.56
CA LEU A 70 -3.47 -0.96 6.16
C LEU A 70 -3.40 -1.02 7.69
N ASP A 71 -3.24 -2.22 8.24
CA ASP A 71 -3.23 -2.43 9.70
C ASP A 71 -2.10 -1.69 10.39
N THR A 72 -1.00 -1.45 9.68
CA THR A 72 0.19 -0.81 10.23
C THR A 72 0.12 0.72 10.17
N PHE A 73 -0.36 1.26 9.07
CA PHE A 73 -0.23 2.69 8.78
C PHE A 73 -1.52 3.48 8.88
N VAL A 74 -2.67 2.83 8.81
CA VAL A 74 -3.95 3.51 8.68
C VAL A 74 -4.97 2.89 9.63
N ASP A 75 -5.78 3.73 10.25
CA ASP A 75 -6.97 3.28 10.96
C ASP A 75 -8.07 3.03 9.92
N ILE A 76 -8.61 1.83 9.91
CA ILE A 76 -9.65 1.46 8.94
C ILE A 76 -10.86 2.38 9.00
N ASP A 77 -11.18 2.91 10.17
CA ASP A 77 -12.32 3.81 10.36
C ASP A 77 -12.09 5.17 9.70
N ASP A 78 -10.84 5.50 9.39
CA ASP A 78 -10.48 6.76 8.73
C ASP A 78 -10.46 6.65 7.21
N VAL A 79 -10.68 5.47 6.65
CA VAL A 79 -10.64 5.27 5.20
C VAL A 79 -11.96 5.71 4.59
N PHE A 80 -11.88 6.69 3.68
CA PHE A 80 -13.04 7.17 2.94
C PHE A 80 -13.28 6.37 1.66
N LEU A 81 -12.23 6.10 0.90
CA LEU A 81 -12.31 5.45 -0.40
C LEU A 81 -10.99 4.74 -0.70
N VAL A 82 -11.10 3.57 -1.29
CA VAL A 82 -9.96 2.84 -1.83
C VAL A 82 -10.09 2.77 -3.35
N VAL A 83 -8.97 2.94 -4.03
CA VAL A 83 -8.88 2.79 -5.49
C VAL A 83 -7.82 1.75 -5.78
N ASP A 84 -8.19 0.73 -6.51
CA ASP A 84 -7.28 -0.37 -6.87
C ASP A 84 -7.74 -1.01 -8.18
N ASP A 85 -6.94 -1.90 -8.75
CA ASP A 85 -7.26 -2.55 -10.02
C ASP A 85 -7.19 -4.07 -9.98
N ARG A 86 -6.39 -4.66 -9.10
CA ARG A 86 -6.23 -6.11 -9.02
C ARG A 86 -7.43 -6.76 -8.33
N ASP A 87 -8.09 -7.73 -8.98
CA ASP A 87 -9.31 -8.38 -8.47
C ASP A 87 -9.15 -8.90 -7.04
N LYS A 88 -8.06 -9.59 -6.75
CA LYS A 88 -7.83 -10.18 -5.43
C LYS A 88 -7.71 -9.12 -4.34
N VAL A 89 -7.06 -8.00 -4.65
CA VAL A 89 -6.88 -6.91 -3.70
C VAL A 89 -8.18 -6.16 -3.51
N VAL A 90 -8.90 -5.87 -4.59
CA VAL A 90 -10.22 -5.23 -4.53
C VAL A 90 -11.17 -6.06 -3.68
N LYS A 91 -11.19 -7.37 -3.88
CA LYS A 91 -12.03 -8.26 -3.06
C LYS A 91 -11.66 -8.16 -1.58
N MET A 92 -10.39 -8.14 -1.25
CA MET A 92 -9.93 -7.99 0.14
C MET A 92 -10.42 -6.69 0.75
N TRP A 93 -10.27 -5.55 0.05
CA TRP A 93 -10.76 -4.27 0.54
C TRP A 93 -12.27 -4.29 0.78
N ARG A 94 -13.04 -4.84 -0.15
CA ARG A 94 -14.49 -4.94 -0.04
C ARG A 94 -14.94 -5.87 1.08
N ASP A 95 -14.22 -6.97 1.29
CA ASP A 95 -14.51 -7.90 2.38
C ASP A 95 -14.29 -7.24 3.76
N LEU A 96 -13.42 -6.25 3.83
CA LEU A 96 -13.22 -5.44 5.04
C LEU A 96 -14.28 -4.36 5.23
N GLY A 97 -15.23 -4.23 4.30
CA GLY A 97 -16.28 -3.22 4.37
C GLY A 97 -15.91 -1.86 3.80
N LEU A 98 -14.79 -1.77 3.08
CA LEU A 98 -14.32 -0.49 2.53
C LEU A 98 -14.96 -0.20 1.17
N ASN A 99 -15.33 1.06 0.97
CA ASN A 99 -15.75 1.54 -0.33
C ASN A 99 -14.57 1.47 -1.28
N THR A 100 -14.69 0.70 -2.36
CA THR A 100 -13.58 0.45 -3.27
C THR A 100 -14.01 0.68 -4.70
N PHE A 101 -13.28 1.55 -5.39
CA PHE A 101 -13.42 1.79 -6.82
C PHE A 101 -12.37 0.97 -7.56
N GLN A 102 -12.83 0.05 -8.41
CA GLN A 102 -11.92 -0.72 -9.27
C GLN A 102 -11.83 -0.03 -10.62
N VAL A 103 -10.63 0.47 -10.95
CA VAL A 103 -10.44 1.31 -12.14
C VAL A 103 -10.48 0.52 -13.44
N ALA A 104 -10.15 -0.77 -13.38
CA ALA A 104 -10.21 -1.67 -14.54
C ALA A 104 -10.19 -3.13 -14.03
N PRO A 105 -10.71 -4.09 -14.80
CA PRO A 105 -10.58 -5.49 -14.44
C PRO A 105 -9.12 -5.89 -14.31
N GLY A 106 -8.77 -6.66 -13.28
CA GLY A 106 -7.40 -6.99 -12.97
C GLY A 106 -7.24 -8.42 -12.45
N ASN A 107 -7.35 -9.37 -13.36
CA ASN A 107 -7.19 -10.79 -13.04
C ASN A 107 -5.71 -11.21 -13.05
N PHE A 108 -4.92 -10.55 -12.22
CA PHE A 108 -3.48 -10.84 -12.16
C PHE A 108 -2.94 -10.85 -10.73
#